data_819a83480c286c8a8779a41751830055
#
_entry.id   819a83480c286c8a8779a41751830055
#
_cell.length_a   1.000
_cell.length_b   1.000
_cell.length_c   1.000
_cell.angle_alpha   90.00
_cell.angle_beta   90.00
_cell.angle_gamma   90.00
#
_symmetry.space_group_name_H-M   'P 1'
#
loop_
_entity.id
_entity.type
_entity.pdbx_description
1 polymer ?
#
loop_
_entity_poly.entity_id
_entity_poly.type
_entity_poly.pdbx_seq_one_letter_code
_entity_poly.pdbx_strand_id
1 'polypeptide(L)'
;MGAITLIAAVVLYGLCFYMSYKAADIFNQVVAERQLFPGTVTVERLTATPGGTVSFEGLVWNDEDGDTLVQIPEGQFTVKLSDVLTGHIGTQTVEDVTLNNAYIHLIFNDKMELQHIKKASDHHSSGPKDLVKVTGPKSNRPFNCHVALHQSVIEAEAPGRYFKIGDVEFSSDIHTKGKTKIDLRAGHFFGMIDAKSLRIRGSLDFKEETPQYNLSLLLSDCNPRSLGAGLDIDDPATVSADIRGPLYAPVIDGTLKMDRLDITALVFTDVVGQVYYEQGLLDINEVTAGVFGGSMKGHGQVNLDDKSYTADMTGSQLKGGIAAHDLFLRCNVDLNLHMEENKTTGTKAIYGDFQSGPGRYHQLPFRGISGSFAQDGKTLNFRDVVISMFFGDVSTDAFSIVNGKVKIGSLNINYKNGKRSRWGKGGPQPVP
;
A
#
# COMPACT_ATOMS: atom_id res chain seq x y z
N MET A 1 -43.08 -13.92 48.42
CA MET A 1 -41.99 -14.58 47.68
C MET A 1 -41.32 -13.60 46.73
N GLY A 2 -42.03 -12.87 45.83
CA GLY A 2 -41.41 -11.96 44.85
C GLY A 2 -40.58 -10.79 45.38
N ALA A 3 -40.98 -10.19 46.53
CA ALA A 3 -40.24 -9.09 47.14
C ALA A 3 -38.90 -9.53 47.75
N ILE A 4 -38.82 -10.72 48.33
CA ILE A 4 -37.58 -11.28 48.89
C ILE A 4 -36.59 -11.63 47.79
N THR A 5 -37.10 -12.20 46.68
CA THR A 5 -36.26 -12.48 45.48
C THR A 5 -35.72 -11.20 44.85
N LEU A 6 -36.53 -10.12 44.77
CA LEU A 6 -36.11 -8.83 44.27
C LEU A 6 -35.02 -8.18 45.13
N ILE A 7 -35.22 -8.19 46.49
CA ILE A 7 -34.24 -7.66 47.42
C ILE A 7 -32.97 -8.48 47.36
N ALA A 8 -33.02 -9.79 47.32
CA ALA A 8 -31.84 -10.65 47.15
C ALA A 8 -31.10 -10.36 45.86
N ALA A 9 -31.83 -10.19 44.73
CA ALA A 9 -31.22 -9.82 43.45
C ALA A 9 -30.53 -8.45 43.47
N VAL A 10 -31.14 -7.43 44.12
CA VAL A 10 -30.55 -6.10 44.25
C VAL A 10 -29.31 -6.11 45.17
N VAL A 11 -29.37 -6.89 46.24
CA VAL A 11 -28.20 -7.04 47.14
C VAL A 11 -27.08 -7.78 46.45
N LEU A 12 -27.39 -8.85 45.70
CA LEU A 12 -26.38 -9.60 44.93
C LEU A 12 -25.78 -8.73 43.83
N TYR A 13 -26.60 -7.94 43.15
CA TYR A 13 -26.10 -6.98 42.12
C TYR A 13 -25.22 -5.90 42.74
N GLY A 14 -25.62 -5.31 43.86
CA GLY A 14 -24.81 -4.33 44.57
C GLY A 14 -23.48 -4.91 45.09
N LEU A 15 -23.49 -6.16 45.52
CA LEU A 15 -22.28 -6.87 45.96
C LEU A 15 -21.36 -7.18 44.80
N CYS A 16 -21.90 -7.64 43.68
CA CYS A 16 -21.14 -7.85 42.43
C CYS A 16 -20.52 -6.54 41.92
N PHE A 17 -21.29 -5.44 41.99
CA PHE A 17 -20.81 -4.12 41.58
C PHE A 17 -19.66 -3.64 42.48
N TYR A 18 -19.79 -3.77 43.80
CA TYR A 18 -18.75 -3.43 44.76
C TYR A 18 -17.48 -4.30 44.59
N MET A 19 -17.67 -5.61 44.40
CA MET A 19 -16.57 -6.55 44.15
C MET A 19 -15.84 -6.23 42.85
N SER A 20 -16.55 -5.73 41.86
CA SER A 20 -15.97 -5.33 40.57
C SER A 20 -14.99 -4.16 40.70
N TYR A 21 -15.33 -3.12 41.49
CA TYR A 21 -14.40 -2.03 41.77
C TYR A 21 -13.21 -2.49 42.63
N LYS A 22 -13.45 -3.36 43.61
CA LYS A 22 -12.36 -3.92 44.40
C LYS A 22 -11.41 -4.81 43.60
N ALA A 23 -11.95 -5.54 42.60
CA ALA A 23 -11.13 -6.33 41.68
C ALA A 23 -10.23 -5.42 40.81
N ALA A 24 -10.75 -4.28 40.34
CA ALA A 24 -9.97 -3.28 39.62
C ALA A 24 -8.86 -2.67 40.49
N ASP A 25 -9.18 -2.27 41.72
CA ASP A 25 -8.16 -1.75 42.66
C ASP A 25 -7.03 -2.76 42.90
N ILE A 26 -7.39 -4.04 43.16
CA ILE A 26 -6.40 -5.11 43.33
C ILE A 26 -5.56 -5.33 42.07
N PHE A 27 -6.20 -5.32 40.89
CA PHE A 27 -5.50 -5.45 39.62
C PHE A 27 -4.50 -4.31 39.43
N ASN A 28 -4.94 -3.07 39.58
CA ASN A 28 -4.10 -1.87 39.42
C ASN A 28 -2.90 -1.89 40.40
N GLN A 29 -3.15 -2.30 41.64
CA GLN A 29 -2.09 -2.44 42.64
C GLN A 29 -1.07 -3.53 42.25
N VAL A 30 -1.52 -4.71 41.83
CA VAL A 30 -0.65 -5.83 41.44
C VAL A 30 0.18 -5.48 40.18
N VAL A 31 -0.43 -4.81 39.19
CA VAL A 31 0.28 -4.37 37.98
C VAL A 31 1.36 -3.35 38.35
N ALA A 32 1.06 -2.36 39.19
CA ALA A 32 2.00 -1.35 39.61
C ALA A 32 3.13 -1.94 40.48
N GLU A 33 2.82 -2.79 41.46
CA GLU A 33 3.81 -3.40 42.37
C GLU A 33 4.76 -4.37 41.63
N ARG A 34 4.26 -5.08 40.63
CA ARG A 34 5.06 -6.06 39.86
C ARG A 34 5.75 -5.49 38.65
N GLN A 35 5.46 -4.25 38.27
CA GLN A 35 6.02 -3.60 37.06
C GLN A 35 5.90 -4.49 35.83
N LEU A 36 4.71 -5.07 35.62
CA LEU A 36 4.47 -6.00 34.52
C LEU A 36 4.57 -5.33 33.13
N PHE A 37 4.34 -4.02 33.08
CA PHE A 37 4.43 -3.19 31.91
C PHE A 37 5.29 -1.95 32.21
N PRO A 38 6.07 -1.45 31.25
CA PRO A 38 6.71 -0.14 31.38
C PRO A 38 5.64 0.94 31.48
N GLY A 39 5.82 1.90 32.36
CA GLY A 39 4.82 2.96 32.63
C GLY A 39 3.69 2.53 33.56
N THR A 40 2.49 3.05 33.35
CA THR A 40 1.33 2.83 34.22
C THR A 40 0.16 2.21 33.49
N VAL A 41 -0.39 1.14 34.02
CA VAL A 41 -1.64 0.51 33.52
C VAL A 41 -2.70 0.64 34.59
N THR A 42 -3.86 1.16 34.20
CA THR A 42 -5.03 1.33 35.10
C THR A 42 -6.28 0.77 34.41
N VAL A 43 -7.20 0.27 35.24
CA VAL A 43 -8.53 -0.19 34.82
C VAL A 43 -9.55 0.41 35.81
N GLU A 44 -10.66 0.91 35.26
CA GLU A 44 -11.72 1.49 36.09
C GLU A 44 -12.60 0.43 36.74
N ARG A 45 -12.97 -0.60 35.99
CA ARG A 45 -13.85 -1.68 36.46
C ARG A 45 -13.44 -3.03 35.88
N LEU A 46 -13.53 -4.07 36.71
CA LEU A 46 -13.37 -5.47 36.33
C LEU A 46 -14.56 -6.27 36.83
N THR A 47 -15.14 -7.10 35.95
CA THR A 47 -16.23 -8.00 36.32
C THR A 47 -15.91 -9.39 35.78
N ALA A 48 -15.94 -10.40 36.64
CA ALA A 48 -15.69 -11.79 36.27
C ALA A 48 -16.96 -12.62 36.41
N THR A 49 -17.21 -13.49 35.44
CA THR A 49 -18.30 -14.46 35.47
C THR A 49 -17.82 -15.82 35.96
N PRO A 50 -18.70 -16.67 36.51
CA PRO A 50 -18.34 -18.05 36.87
C PRO A 50 -17.87 -18.89 35.69
N GLY A 51 -18.18 -18.49 34.44
CA GLY A 51 -17.72 -19.14 33.21
C GLY A 51 -16.30 -18.79 32.78
N GLY A 52 -15.60 -17.91 33.53
CA GLY A 52 -14.22 -17.53 33.22
C GLY A 52 -14.12 -16.33 32.28
N THR A 53 -15.21 -15.67 31.91
CA THR A 53 -15.17 -14.42 31.17
C THR A 53 -14.94 -13.25 32.12
N VAL A 54 -13.93 -12.44 31.82
CA VAL A 54 -13.60 -11.21 32.52
C VAL A 54 -13.85 -10.04 31.57
N SER A 55 -14.77 -9.15 31.98
CA SER A 55 -15.03 -7.90 31.27
C SER A 55 -14.35 -6.76 32.02
N PHE A 56 -13.84 -5.78 31.29
CA PHE A 56 -13.22 -4.59 31.88
C PHE A 56 -13.68 -3.33 31.16
N GLU A 57 -13.66 -2.22 31.91
CA GLU A 57 -13.99 -0.89 31.40
C GLU A 57 -12.87 0.07 31.76
N GLY A 58 -12.55 1.02 30.87
CA GLY A 58 -11.60 2.10 31.08
C GLY A 58 -10.16 1.63 31.31
N LEU A 59 -9.67 0.68 30.48
CA LEU A 59 -8.26 0.32 30.53
C LEU A 59 -7.44 1.41 29.84
N VAL A 60 -6.42 1.95 30.56
CA VAL A 60 -5.45 2.90 30.03
C VAL A 60 -4.05 2.44 30.38
N TRP A 61 -3.19 2.39 29.37
CA TRP A 61 -1.77 2.16 29.51
C TRP A 61 -1.01 3.37 29.00
N ASN A 62 -0.33 4.07 29.90
CA ASN A 62 0.57 5.17 29.60
C ASN A 62 2.02 4.70 29.76
N ASP A 63 2.92 5.25 28.95
CA ASP A 63 4.35 5.01 29.08
C ASP A 63 4.97 5.71 30.31
N GLU A 64 6.31 5.68 30.39
CA GLU A 64 7.06 6.29 31.50
C GLU A 64 7.00 7.84 31.47
N ASP A 65 6.76 8.42 30.27
CA ASP A 65 6.64 9.87 30.04
C ASP A 65 5.19 10.37 30.23
N GLY A 66 4.23 9.47 30.39
CA GLY A 66 2.80 9.75 30.57
C GLY A 66 1.99 9.78 29.29
N ASP A 67 2.58 9.44 28.15
CA ASP A 67 1.86 9.36 26.88
C ASP A 67 1.04 8.09 26.79
N THR A 68 -0.19 8.19 26.25
CA THR A 68 -1.09 7.06 26.14
C THR A 68 -0.70 6.13 25.00
N LEU A 69 -0.28 4.91 25.34
CA LEU A 69 0.03 3.85 24.38
C LEU A 69 -1.19 3.03 23.99
N VAL A 70 -2.06 2.73 24.97
CA VAL A 70 -3.28 1.95 24.74
C VAL A 70 -4.41 2.54 25.59
N GLN A 71 -5.55 2.74 24.96
CA GLN A 71 -6.79 3.10 25.66
C GLN A 71 -7.92 2.20 25.13
N ILE A 72 -8.59 1.48 26.03
CA ILE A 72 -9.66 0.56 25.70
C ILE A 72 -10.85 0.89 26.59
N PRO A 73 -11.90 1.56 26.04
CA PRO A 73 -13.11 1.88 26.79
C PRO A 73 -13.81 0.64 27.34
N GLU A 74 -13.91 -0.42 26.52
CA GLU A 74 -14.56 -1.67 26.88
C GLU A 74 -13.83 -2.85 26.26
N GLY A 75 -13.65 -3.90 27.05
CA GLY A 75 -13.07 -5.13 26.55
C GLY A 75 -13.47 -6.34 27.40
N GLN A 76 -13.22 -7.50 26.83
CA GLN A 76 -13.39 -8.76 27.55
C GLN A 76 -12.33 -9.76 27.15
N PHE A 77 -12.02 -10.65 28.08
CA PHE A 77 -11.22 -11.83 27.78
C PHE A 77 -11.77 -13.06 28.51
N THR A 78 -11.56 -14.22 27.93
CA THR A 78 -11.98 -15.50 28.53
C THR A 78 -10.74 -16.25 28.98
N VAL A 79 -10.81 -16.77 30.21
CA VAL A 79 -9.75 -17.56 30.82
C VAL A 79 -10.16 -19.03 30.98
N LYS A 80 -9.21 -19.90 30.81
CA LYS A 80 -9.39 -21.33 31.00
C LYS A 80 -9.50 -21.67 32.48
N LEU A 81 -10.72 -21.98 32.92
CA LEU A 81 -11.03 -22.24 34.32
C LEU A 81 -10.19 -23.35 34.92
N SER A 82 -9.85 -24.40 34.17
CA SER A 82 -8.98 -25.47 34.66
C SER A 82 -7.61 -24.96 35.13
N ASP A 83 -7.05 -23.99 34.41
CA ASP A 83 -5.73 -23.43 34.73
C ASP A 83 -5.82 -22.52 35.97
N VAL A 84 -6.93 -21.77 36.08
CA VAL A 84 -7.21 -20.92 37.25
C VAL A 84 -7.40 -21.79 38.51
N LEU A 85 -8.21 -22.85 38.43
CA LEU A 85 -8.48 -23.75 39.56
C LEU A 85 -7.28 -24.54 40.01
N THR A 86 -6.37 -24.86 39.08
CA THR A 86 -5.14 -25.61 39.40
C THR A 86 -3.95 -24.71 39.76
N GLY A 87 -4.12 -23.38 39.70
CA GLY A 87 -3.06 -22.40 39.97
C GLY A 87 -2.00 -22.30 38.86
N HIS A 88 -2.24 -22.88 37.69
CA HIS A 88 -1.30 -22.85 36.53
C HIS A 88 -1.57 -21.65 35.63
N ILE A 89 -1.65 -20.46 36.16
CA ILE A 89 -1.95 -19.23 35.43
C ILE A 89 -0.74 -18.81 34.61
N GLY A 90 -0.92 -18.65 33.30
CA GLY A 90 0.10 -18.20 32.36
C GLY A 90 -0.52 -17.57 31.11
N THR A 91 0.31 -17.18 30.14
CA THR A 91 -0.18 -16.60 28.87
C THR A 91 -1.14 -17.52 28.12
N GLN A 92 -1.06 -18.83 28.33
CA GLN A 92 -1.94 -19.84 27.71
C GLN A 92 -3.30 -19.98 28.40
N THR A 93 -3.51 -19.29 29.52
CA THR A 93 -4.76 -19.28 30.26
C THR A 93 -5.81 -18.44 29.56
N VAL A 94 -5.39 -17.46 28.72
CA VAL A 94 -6.27 -16.59 27.94
C VAL A 94 -6.61 -17.29 26.61
N GLU A 95 -7.90 -17.46 26.32
CA GLU A 95 -8.39 -18.17 25.13
C GLU A 95 -9.02 -17.23 24.11
N ASP A 96 -9.61 -16.14 24.57
CA ASP A 96 -10.33 -15.17 23.74
C ASP A 96 -10.11 -13.76 24.27
N VAL A 97 -9.92 -12.79 23.39
CA VAL A 97 -9.79 -11.36 23.75
C VAL A 97 -10.58 -10.54 22.74
N THR A 98 -11.53 -9.76 23.23
CA THR A 98 -12.32 -8.84 22.42
C THR A 98 -12.17 -7.43 22.96
N LEU A 99 -11.76 -6.48 22.11
CA LEU A 99 -11.57 -5.09 22.46
C LEU A 99 -12.45 -4.21 21.58
N ASN A 100 -13.24 -3.31 22.21
CA ASN A 100 -14.14 -2.40 21.52
C ASN A 100 -13.64 -0.97 21.62
N ASN A 101 -13.64 -0.25 20.50
CA ASN A 101 -13.24 1.15 20.43
C ASN A 101 -11.81 1.39 20.96
N ALA A 102 -10.91 0.40 20.82
CA ALA A 102 -9.55 0.49 21.28
C ALA A 102 -8.76 1.54 20.49
N TYR A 103 -7.99 2.36 21.19
CA TYR A 103 -6.93 3.18 20.64
C TYR A 103 -5.60 2.51 20.99
N ILE A 104 -4.78 2.25 19.98
CA ILE A 104 -3.48 1.58 20.12
C ILE A 104 -2.43 2.45 19.42
N HIS A 105 -1.45 2.93 20.17
CA HIS A 105 -0.33 3.72 19.68
C HIS A 105 0.95 2.89 19.69
N LEU A 106 1.53 2.66 18.53
CA LEU A 106 2.72 1.86 18.30
C LEU A 106 3.89 2.78 17.94
N ILE A 107 4.94 2.77 18.73
CA ILE A 107 6.13 3.60 18.51
C ILE A 107 7.31 2.69 18.17
N PHE A 108 7.91 2.88 17.00
CA PHE A 108 9.03 2.08 16.48
C PHE A 108 10.32 2.90 16.50
N ASN A 109 11.44 2.24 16.80
CA ASN A 109 12.78 2.83 16.70
C ASN A 109 13.34 2.75 15.26
N ASP A 110 14.55 3.26 15.05
CA ASP A 110 15.26 3.25 13.74
C ASP A 110 15.46 1.82 13.17
N LYS A 111 15.39 0.79 14.02
CA LYS A 111 15.48 -0.62 13.64
C LYS A 111 14.13 -1.27 13.40
N MET A 112 13.04 -0.49 13.42
CA MET A 112 11.66 -1.00 13.34
C MET A 112 11.31 -1.95 14.49
N GLU A 113 11.93 -1.79 15.66
CA GLU A 113 11.57 -2.51 16.88
C GLU A 113 10.61 -1.65 17.69
N LEU A 114 9.59 -2.27 18.30
CA LEU A 114 8.59 -1.59 19.12
C LEU A 114 9.26 -1.09 20.44
N GLN A 115 9.21 0.22 20.69
CA GLN A 115 10.03 0.85 21.75
C GLN A 115 9.59 0.50 23.17
N HIS A 116 8.29 0.42 23.44
CA HIS A 116 7.75 0.32 24.80
C HIS A 116 7.53 -1.12 25.30
N ILE A 117 7.82 -2.14 24.48
CA ILE A 117 7.79 -3.54 24.89
C ILE A 117 9.22 -4.01 25.16
N LYS A 118 9.74 -3.72 26.35
CA LYS A 118 10.99 -4.37 26.83
C LYS A 118 10.75 -5.88 26.93
N LYS A 119 11.64 -6.68 26.34
CA LYS A 119 11.63 -8.13 26.53
C LYS A 119 11.62 -8.41 28.04
N ALA A 120 10.62 -9.13 28.51
CA ALA A 120 10.45 -9.54 29.91
C ALA A 120 11.57 -10.45 30.46
N SER A 121 12.77 -10.46 29.85
CA SER A 121 13.84 -11.43 30.11
C SER A 121 14.91 -10.97 31.11
N ASP A 122 14.96 -9.71 31.57
CA ASP A 122 16.13 -9.20 32.30
C ASP A 122 15.87 -8.65 33.71
N HIS A 123 14.68 -8.84 34.28
CA HIS A 123 14.47 -8.45 35.66
C HIS A 123 14.55 -9.66 36.63
N HIS A 124 15.71 -9.82 37.24
CA HIS A 124 15.81 -10.50 38.54
C HIS A 124 14.99 -9.71 39.56
N SER A 125 13.76 -10.14 39.85
CA SER A 125 12.93 -9.56 40.86
C SER A 125 13.47 -9.95 42.25
N SER A 126 14.08 -9.00 42.95
CA SER A 126 14.27 -9.01 44.41
C SER A 126 13.06 -8.35 45.07
N GLY A 127 11.92 -9.02 45.09
CA GLY A 127 10.73 -8.60 45.85
C GLY A 127 10.21 -9.70 46.75
N PRO A 128 9.38 -9.41 47.79
CA PRO A 128 9.02 -10.38 48.81
C PRO A 128 8.28 -11.58 48.22
N LYS A 129 8.81 -12.75 48.57
CA LYS A 129 8.28 -14.07 48.20
C LYS A 129 7.05 -14.33 49.06
N ASP A 130 5.86 -14.15 48.61
CA ASP A 130 4.66 -14.84 49.11
C ASP A 130 3.38 -14.13 48.65
N LEU A 131 2.98 -14.40 47.41
CA LEU A 131 1.56 -14.46 47.01
C LEU A 131 1.53 -14.79 45.52
N VAL A 132 1.17 -16.05 45.25
CA VAL A 132 1.07 -16.67 43.91
C VAL A 132 2.43 -16.84 43.20
N LYS A 133 3.10 -17.96 43.49
CA LYS A 133 4.21 -18.45 42.70
C LYS A 133 3.67 -18.73 41.28
N VAL A 134 3.91 -17.84 40.32
CA VAL A 134 3.92 -18.20 38.89
C VAL A 134 5.21 -19.02 38.67
N THR A 135 5.28 -20.20 39.28
CA THR A 135 6.30 -21.21 39.06
C THR A 135 5.67 -22.36 38.30
N GLY A 136 5.23 -22.10 37.08
CA GLY A 136 5.07 -23.17 36.11
C GLY A 136 6.37 -23.33 35.34
N PRO A 137 6.83 -24.55 35.03
CA PRO A 137 7.86 -24.79 34.03
C PRO A 137 7.42 -24.05 32.77
N LYS A 138 8.37 -23.42 32.01
CA LYS A 138 8.06 -22.81 30.71
C LYS A 138 7.28 -23.85 29.93
N SER A 139 5.96 -23.65 29.85
CA SER A 139 5.09 -24.62 29.23
C SER A 139 5.43 -24.64 27.74
N ASN A 140 5.86 -25.80 27.25
CA ASN A 140 6.08 -26.04 25.82
C ASN A 140 4.79 -26.12 25.01
N ARG A 141 3.64 -25.83 25.66
CA ARG A 141 2.34 -25.82 24.97
C ARG A 141 2.24 -24.61 24.04
N PRO A 142 1.71 -24.79 22.81
CA PRO A 142 1.49 -23.66 21.92
C PRO A 142 0.46 -22.70 22.54
N PHE A 143 0.71 -21.42 22.42
CA PHE A 143 -0.27 -20.39 22.74
C PHE A 143 -1.32 -20.34 21.64
N ASN A 144 -2.58 -20.46 22.01
CA ASN A 144 -3.73 -20.37 21.14
C ASN A 144 -4.69 -19.36 21.75
N CYS A 145 -5.00 -18.29 21.02
CA CYS A 145 -5.90 -17.25 21.47
C CYS A 145 -6.63 -16.65 20.28
N HIS A 146 -7.93 -16.47 20.43
CA HIS A 146 -8.70 -15.65 19.51
C HIS A 146 -8.60 -14.18 19.96
N VAL A 147 -8.29 -13.27 19.02
CA VAL A 147 -8.21 -11.83 19.30
C VAL A 147 -9.09 -11.09 18.30
N ALA A 148 -9.99 -10.25 18.80
CA ALA A 148 -10.86 -9.39 18.00
C ALA A 148 -10.73 -7.93 18.45
N LEU A 149 -10.65 -7.02 17.47
CA LEU A 149 -10.77 -5.57 17.65
C LEU A 149 -11.99 -5.10 16.86
N HIS A 150 -12.82 -4.28 17.48
CA HIS A 150 -14.00 -3.68 16.85
C HIS A 150 -13.92 -2.15 16.93
N GLN A 151 -14.22 -1.49 15.80
CA GLN A 151 -14.27 -0.02 15.69
C GLN A 151 -13.04 0.69 16.31
N SER A 152 -11.88 0.07 16.15
CA SER A 152 -10.64 0.51 16.83
C SER A 152 -9.83 1.46 15.95
N VAL A 153 -8.88 2.14 16.59
CA VAL A 153 -7.92 3.04 15.95
C VAL A 153 -6.52 2.55 16.27
N ILE A 154 -5.70 2.40 15.22
CA ILE A 154 -4.28 2.09 15.36
C ILE A 154 -3.48 3.29 14.84
N GLU A 155 -2.61 3.80 15.67
CA GLU A 155 -1.66 4.85 15.34
C GLU A 155 -0.26 4.28 15.41
N ALA A 156 0.59 4.59 14.43
CA ALA A 156 1.94 4.11 14.43
C ALA A 156 2.92 5.20 14.01
N GLU A 157 3.99 5.31 14.78
CA GLU A 157 5.08 6.23 14.55
C GLU A 157 6.39 5.46 14.35
N ALA A 158 7.15 5.84 13.33
CA ALA A 158 8.51 5.38 13.08
C ALA A 158 9.33 6.58 12.61
N PRO A 159 10.66 6.56 12.66
CA PRO A 159 11.49 7.67 12.26
C PRO A 159 11.14 8.21 10.87
N GLY A 160 10.64 9.45 10.81
CA GLY A 160 10.19 10.10 9.59
C GLY A 160 8.91 9.53 8.97
N ARG A 161 8.17 8.68 9.68
CA ARG A 161 6.93 8.07 9.20
C ARG A 161 5.87 8.09 10.30
N TYR A 162 4.67 8.50 9.92
CA TYR A 162 3.49 8.53 10.78
C TYR A 162 2.29 8.05 9.98
N PHE A 163 1.49 7.16 10.55
CA PHE A 163 0.20 6.79 10.01
C PHE A 163 -0.80 6.46 11.12
N LYS A 164 -2.06 6.72 10.83
CA LYS A 164 -3.18 6.43 11.71
C LYS A 164 -4.27 5.76 10.89
N ILE A 165 -4.77 4.66 11.39
CA ILE A 165 -5.79 3.83 10.75
C ILE A 165 -7.00 3.78 11.67
N GLY A 166 -8.17 4.18 11.16
CA GLY A 166 -9.43 4.16 11.88
C GLY A 166 -10.40 3.11 11.34
N ASP A 167 -11.49 2.93 12.06
CA ASP A 167 -12.52 1.91 11.80
C ASP A 167 -11.92 0.52 11.61
N VAL A 168 -10.99 0.16 12.50
CA VAL A 168 -10.30 -1.12 12.44
C VAL A 168 -11.19 -2.22 12.98
N GLU A 169 -11.51 -3.18 12.10
CA GLU A 169 -12.10 -4.47 12.41
C GLU A 169 -11.01 -5.53 12.21
N PHE A 170 -10.58 -6.15 13.27
CA PHE A 170 -9.54 -7.17 13.24
C PHE A 170 -10.00 -8.44 13.93
N SER A 171 -9.71 -9.59 13.34
CA SER A 171 -9.90 -10.89 13.95
C SER A 171 -8.72 -11.80 13.62
N SER A 172 -8.21 -12.48 14.62
CA SER A 172 -7.07 -13.40 14.48
C SER A 172 -7.20 -14.60 15.39
N ASP A 173 -7.03 -15.80 14.81
CA ASP A 173 -6.83 -17.04 15.58
C ASP A 173 -5.31 -17.26 15.70
N ILE A 174 -4.73 -16.81 16.79
CA ILE A 174 -3.29 -16.85 17.02
C ILE A 174 -2.86 -18.27 17.43
N HIS A 175 -1.91 -18.84 16.68
CA HIS A 175 -1.28 -20.14 16.97
C HIS A 175 0.24 -20.02 16.87
N THR A 176 0.94 -19.92 17.99
CA THR A 176 2.38 -19.66 18.00
C THR A 176 3.26 -20.79 17.44
N LYS A 177 2.72 -22.00 17.22
CA LYS A 177 3.39 -23.12 16.57
C LYS A 177 2.58 -23.67 15.39
N GLY A 178 1.80 -22.82 14.74
CA GLY A 178 0.90 -23.22 13.64
C GLY A 178 0.51 -22.06 12.77
N LYS A 179 -0.62 -22.20 12.10
CA LYS A 179 -1.18 -21.14 11.26
C LYS A 179 -2.01 -20.18 12.10
N THR A 180 -1.57 -18.94 12.16
CA THR A 180 -2.34 -17.81 12.67
C THR A 180 -3.16 -17.23 11.52
N LYS A 181 -4.48 -17.26 11.66
CA LYS A 181 -5.38 -16.61 10.68
C LYS A 181 -5.50 -15.14 10.98
N ILE A 182 -5.64 -14.33 9.93
CA ILE A 182 -5.81 -12.88 10.01
C ILE A 182 -6.97 -12.45 9.10
N ASP A 183 -7.90 -11.66 9.63
CA ASP A 183 -8.86 -10.85 8.87
C ASP A 183 -8.80 -9.42 9.44
N LEU A 184 -8.30 -8.47 8.66
CA LEU A 184 -8.21 -7.06 9.00
C LEU A 184 -9.02 -6.26 7.98
N ARG A 185 -9.81 -5.32 8.45
CA ARG A 185 -10.45 -4.28 7.64
C ARG A 185 -10.24 -2.94 8.31
N ALA A 186 -10.02 -1.91 7.51
CA ALA A 186 -9.92 -0.55 7.99
C ALA A 186 -10.55 0.41 6.98
N GLY A 187 -11.22 1.44 7.47
CA GLY A 187 -12.02 2.34 6.66
C GLY A 187 -11.46 3.74 6.51
N HIS A 188 -10.59 4.18 7.41
CA HIS A 188 -10.04 5.53 7.38
C HIS A 188 -8.53 5.51 7.61
N PHE A 189 -7.82 6.28 6.78
CA PHE A 189 -6.37 6.43 6.85
C PHE A 189 -6.02 7.90 7.00
N PHE A 190 -5.02 8.17 7.85
CA PHE A 190 -4.48 9.51 8.07
C PHE A 190 -2.96 9.43 8.13
N GLY A 191 -2.28 10.51 7.74
CA GLY A 191 -0.82 10.59 7.78
C GLY A 191 -0.19 10.25 6.44
N MET A 192 0.82 9.38 6.42
CA MET A 192 1.57 9.08 5.19
C MET A 192 0.82 8.24 4.18
N ILE A 193 -0.10 7.38 4.64
CA ILE A 193 -0.91 6.57 3.73
C ILE A 193 -2.27 7.25 3.58
N ASP A 194 -2.60 7.63 2.35
CA ASP A 194 -3.89 8.19 1.97
C ASP A 194 -4.63 7.14 1.14
N ALA A 195 -5.64 6.52 1.74
CA ALA A 195 -6.44 5.48 1.12
C ALA A 195 -7.85 5.47 1.72
N LYS A 196 -8.83 4.93 0.99
CA LYS A 196 -10.21 4.84 1.44
C LYS A 196 -10.48 3.61 2.31
N SER A 197 -9.93 2.46 1.93
CA SER A 197 -10.12 1.22 2.69
C SER A 197 -8.98 0.25 2.50
N LEU A 198 -8.72 -0.55 3.54
CA LEU A 198 -7.79 -1.66 3.54
C LEU A 198 -8.51 -2.94 3.95
N ARG A 199 -8.20 -4.03 3.28
CA ARG A 199 -8.57 -5.38 3.71
C ARG A 199 -7.39 -6.31 3.55
N ILE A 200 -7.04 -7.02 4.63
CA ILE A 200 -6.02 -8.07 4.62
C ILE A 200 -6.67 -9.36 5.14
N ARG A 201 -6.50 -10.44 4.42
CA ARG A 201 -6.96 -11.77 4.82
C ARG A 201 -5.92 -12.83 4.56
N GLY A 202 -5.88 -13.83 5.40
CA GLY A 202 -5.04 -14.98 5.16
C GLY A 202 -4.44 -15.57 6.43
N SER A 203 -3.17 -15.95 6.37
CA SER A 203 -2.49 -16.59 7.49
C SER A 203 -0.98 -16.32 7.51
N LEU A 204 -0.43 -16.37 8.74
CA LEU A 204 0.99 -16.50 9.01
C LEU A 204 1.24 -17.93 9.53
N ASP A 205 2.18 -18.64 8.95
CA ASP A 205 2.58 -19.99 9.41
C ASP A 205 3.89 -19.91 10.20
N PHE A 206 3.82 -20.26 11.49
CA PHE A 206 4.93 -20.25 12.44
C PHE A 206 5.52 -21.63 12.69
N LYS A 207 5.25 -22.62 11.83
CA LYS A 207 5.79 -23.98 12.00
C LYS A 207 7.27 -24.07 11.70
N GLU A 208 7.75 -23.26 10.77
CA GLU A 208 9.14 -23.19 10.38
C GLU A 208 9.89 -22.11 11.17
N GLU A 209 11.23 -22.16 11.18
CA GLU A 209 12.05 -21.14 11.85
C GLU A 209 11.79 -19.74 11.32
N THR A 210 11.54 -19.62 10.00
CA THR A 210 11.13 -18.36 9.37
C THR A 210 9.64 -18.40 9.08
N PRO A 211 8.83 -17.55 9.74
CA PRO A 211 7.40 -17.48 9.47
C PRO A 211 7.09 -17.17 8.00
N GLN A 212 6.04 -17.79 7.48
CA GLN A 212 5.63 -17.66 6.08
C GLN A 212 4.32 -16.88 5.97
N TYR A 213 4.29 -15.92 5.04
CA TYR A 213 3.06 -15.22 4.65
C TYR A 213 2.22 -16.03 3.67
N ASN A 214 0.91 -15.94 3.82
CA ASN A 214 -0.07 -16.29 2.81
C ASN A 214 -1.27 -15.36 3.00
N LEU A 215 -1.17 -14.15 2.49
CA LEU A 215 -2.11 -13.05 2.71
C LEU A 215 -2.63 -12.55 1.36
N SER A 216 -3.91 -12.17 1.32
CA SER A 216 -4.50 -11.37 0.25
C SER A 216 -4.78 -9.97 0.78
N LEU A 217 -4.38 -8.96 0.02
CA LEU A 217 -4.53 -7.54 0.32
C LEU A 217 -5.42 -6.88 -0.72
N LEU A 218 -6.32 -6.04 -0.28
CA LEU A 218 -7.07 -5.08 -1.11
C LEU A 218 -6.93 -3.70 -0.48
N LEU A 219 -6.31 -2.77 -1.20
CA LEU A 219 -6.18 -1.37 -0.83
C LEU A 219 -6.92 -0.53 -1.87
N SER A 220 -7.99 0.16 -1.47
CA SER A 220 -8.87 0.89 -2.38
C SER A 220 -8.61 2.39 -2.31
N ASP A 221 -8.67 3.04 -3.48
CA ASP A 221 -8.54 4.49 -3.64
C ASP A 221 -7.32 5.05 -2.87
N CYS A 222 -6.17 4.40 -3.03
CA CYS A 222 -4.93 4.80 -2.39
C CYS A 222 -4.19 5.81 -3.27
N ASN A 223 -3.72 6.90 -2.68
CA ASN A 223 -2.83 7.83 -3.33
C ASN A 223 -1.41 7.22 -3.44
N PRO A 224 -0.88 6.89 -4.64
CA PRO A 224 0.42 6.24 -4.79
C PRO A 224 1.59 7.05 -4.22
N ARG A 225 1.52 8.40 -4.22
CA ARG A 225 2.51 9.28 -3.61
C ARG A 225 2.64 9.00 -2.11
N SER A 226 1.52 8.69 -1.45
CA SER A 226 1.48 8.42 -0.01
C SER A 226 2.21 7.13 0.40
N LEU A 227 2.40 6.18 -0.53
CA LEU A 227 3.09 4.92 -0.26
C LEU A 227 4.61 5.05 -0.08
N GLY A 228 5.17 6.25 -0.32
CA GLY A 228 6.60 6.49 -0.15
C GLY A 228 7.51 5.80 -1.16
N ALA A 229 6.95 5.26 -2.24
CA ALA A 229 7.70 4.60 -3.32
C ALA A 229 8.43 5.60 -4.25
N GLY A 230 8.35 6.91 -3.97
CA GLY A 230 8.93 7.96 -4.80
C GLY A 230 8.16 8.22 -6.10
N LEU A 231 6.94 7.73 -6.18
CA LEU A 231 6.03 7.98 -7.31
C LEU A 231 5.33 9.33 -7.11
N ASP A 232 5.45 10.21 -8.11
CA ASP A 232 4.79 11.52 -8.11
C ASP A 232 3.43 11.43 -8.82
N ILE A 233 2.54 10.59 -8.26
CA ILE A 233 1.22 10.28 -8.79
C ILE A 233 0.19 10.58 -7.72
N ASP A 234 -0.75 11.48 -8.00
CA ASP A 234 -1.82 11.89 -7.08
C ASP A 234 -3.16 11.20 -7.36
N ASP A 235 -3.32 10.64 -8.57
CA ASP A 235 -4.57 9.95 -8.92
C ASP A 235 -4.74 8.66 -8.11
N PRO A 236 -5.95 8.41 -7.56
CA PRO A 236 -6.16 7.27 -6.69
C PRO A 236 -6.05 5.93 -7.43
N ALA A 237 -5.44 4.98 -6.75
CA ALA A 237 -5.23 3.63 -7.24
C ALA A 237 -5.89 2.59 -6.34
N THR A 238 -6.39 1.52 -6.94
CA THR A 238 -6.81 0.32 -6.22
C THR A 238 -5.82 -0.80 -6.47
N VAL A 239 -5.28 -1.37 -5.39
CA VAL A 239 -4.30 -2.45 -5.41
C VAL A 239 -4.93 -3.70 -4.83
N SER A 240 -4.93 -4.79 -5.58
CA SER A 240 -5.29 -6.13 -5.10
C SER A 240 -4.07 -7.02 -5.25
N ALA A 241 -3.60 -7.65 -4.17
CA ALA A 241 -2.37 -8.43 -4.19
C ALA A 241 -2.43 -9.65 -3.27
N ASP A 242 -1.73 -10.70 -3.68
CA ASP A 242 -1.40 -11.85 -2.86
C ASP A 242 0.06 -11.74 -2.40
N ILE A 243 0.28 -11.86 -1.10
CA ILE A 243 1.59 -11.78 -0.45
C ILE A 243 1.95 -13.17 0.05
N ARG A 244 3.06 -13.73 -0.41
CA ARG A 244 3.51 -15.08 -0.07
C ARG A 244 4.99 -15.10 0.27
N GLY A 245 5.44 -16.20 0.89
CA GLY A 245 6.86 -16.44 1.18
C GLY A 245 7.28 -16.03 2.57
N PRO A 246 8.60 -16.02 2.81
CA PRO A 246 9.15 -15.78 4.14
C PRO A 246 8.98 -14.33 4.59
N LEU A 247 8.89 -14.15 5.91
CA LEU A 247 8.67 -12.83 6.54
C LEU A 247 9.64 -11.74 6.07
N TYR A 248 10.89 -12.11 5.79
CA TYR A 248 11.96 -11.17 5.43
C TYR A 248 12.11 -10.95 3.92
N ALA A 249 11.48 -11.78 3.09
CA ALA A 249 11.56 -11.69 1.64
C ALA A 249 10.20 -12.09 1.01
N PRO A 250 9.16 -11.28 1.23
CA PRO A 250 7.84 -11.57 0.66
C PRO A 250 7.87 -11.41 -0.86
N VAL A 251 7.13 -12.29 -1.52
CA VAL A 251 6.76 -12.16 -2.93
C VAL A 251 5.35 -11.62 -3.00
N ILE A 252 5.13 -10.59 -3.81
CA ILE A 252 3.83 -9.96 -4.01
C ILE A 252 3.43 -10.10 -5.47
N ASP A 253 2.25 -10.67 -5.70
CA ASP A 253 1.64 -10.77 -7.02
C ASP A 253 0.28 -10.05 -6.96
N GLY A 254 0.07 -9.08 -7.86
CA GLY A 254 -1.10 -8.23 -7.74
C GLY A 254 -1.52 -7.53 -9.01
N THR A 255 -2.62 -6.80 -8.88
CA THR A 255 -3.20 -5.95 -9.92
C THR A 255 -3.36 -4.53 -9.39
N LEU A 256 -2.91 -3.58 -10.17
CA LEU A 256 -3.15 -2.14 -9.98
C LEU A 256 -4.26 -1.69 -10.93
N LYS A 257 -5.20 -0.89 -10.42
CA LYS A 257 -6.24 -0.24 -11.24
C LYS A 257 -6.32 1.23 -10.89
N MET A 258 -6.43 2.08 -11.93
CA MET A 258 -6.67 3.51 -11.80
C MET A 258 -7.65 3.94 -12.89
N ASP A 259 -8.67 4.70 -12.54
CA ASP A 259 -9.62 5.24 -13.53
C ASP A 259 -8.95 6.31 -14.40
N ARG A 260 -8.01 7.03 -13.81
CA ARG A 260 -7.24 8.08 -14.46
C ARG A 260 -5.81 8.10 -13.91
N LEU A 261 -4.85 8.45 -14.77
CA LEU A 261 -3.46 8.66 -14.42
C LEU A 261 -2.92 9.83 -15.24
N ASP A 262 -2.55 10.91 -14.57
CA ASP A 262 -1.98 12.10 -15.18
C ASP A 262 -0.46 12.10 -15.00
N ILE A 263 0.27 11.96 -16.11
CA ILE A 263 1.75 12.02 -16.11
C ILE A 263 2.18 13.15 -17.05
N THR A 264 2.63 14.25 -16.49
CA THR A 264 3.12 15.43 -17.22
C THR A 264 2.09 15.99 -18.20
N ALA A 265 2.13 15.59 -19.48
CA ALA A 265 1.22 16.05 -20.53
C ALA A 265 0.31 14.93 -21.05
N LEU A 266 0.41 13.73 -20.48
CA LEU A 266 -0.34 12.55 -20.88
C LEU A 266 -1.41 12.24 -19.86
N VAL A 267 -2.63 12.03 -20.34
CA VAL A 267 -3.76 11.58 -19.54
C VAL A 267 -4.12 10.18 -19.98
N PHE A 268 -3.91 9.21 -19.11
CA PHE A 268 -4.31 7.83 -19.28
C PHE A 268 -5.65 7.59 -18.60
N THR A 269 -6.48 6.73 -19.18
CA THR A 269 -7.76 6.30 -18.59
C THR A 269 -7.81 4.79 -18.50
N ASP A 270 -8.61 4.28 -17.56
CA ASP A 270 -8.84 2.85 -17.41
C ASP A 270 -7.51 2.04 -17.32
N VAL A 271 -6.57 2.53 -16.52
CA VAL A 271 -5.27 1.91 -16.34
C VAL A 271 -5.42 0.63 -15.53
N VAL A 272 -4.96 -0.48 -16.10
CA VAL A 272 -4.90 -1.79 -15.42
C VAL A 272 -3.50 -2.35 -15.62
N GLY A 273 -2.83 -2.69 -14.52
CA GLY A 273 -1.49 -3.25 -14.53
C GLY A 273 -1.39 -4.51 -13.67
N GLN A 274 -0.66 -5.51 -14.14
CA GLN A 274 -0.24 -6.66 -13.33
C GLN A 274 1.15 -6.36 -12.77
N VAL A 275 1.29 -6.47 -11.46
CA VAL A 275 2.51 -6.15 -10.73
C VAL A 275 3.03 -7.38 -9.99
N TYR A 276 4.34 -7.58 -10.08
CA TYR A 276 5.05 -8.61 -9.34
C TYR A 276 6.21 -7.98 -8.60
N TYR A 277 6.34 -8.26 -7.31
CA TYR A 277 7.42 -7.72 -6.50
C TYR A 277 8.20 -8.84 -5.84
N GLU A 278 9.52 -8.79 -5.96
CA GLU A 278 10.45 -9.66 -5.28
C GLU A 278 11.79 -8.93 -5.04
N GLN A 279 12.32 -8.99 -3.83
CA GLN A 279 13.66 -8.50 -3.46
C GLN A 279 14.02 -7.09 -3.95
N GLY A 280 13.10 -6.13 -3.77
CA GLY A 280 13.33 -4.72 -4.15
C GLY A 280 13.02 -4.41 -5.62
N LEU A 281 12.73 -5.42 -6.43
CA LEU A 281 12.38 -5.28 -7.84
C LEU A 281 10.87 -5.36 -8.02
N LEU A 282 10.29 -4.35 -8.65
CA LEU A 282 8.88 -4.30 -9.03
C LEU A 282 8.77 -4.47 -10.54
N ASP A 283 8.29 -5.63 -10.98
CA ASP A 283 7.95 -5.91 -12.36
C ASP A 283 6.49 -5.53 -12.63
N ILE A 284 6.28 -4.77 -13.69
CA ILE A 284 4.97 -4.45 -14.23
C ILE A 284 4.84 -5.26 -15.51
N ASN A 285 4.28 -6.47 -15.41
CA ASN A 285 4.30 -7.44 -16.50
C ASN A 285 3.40 -7.07 -17.66
N GLU A 286 2.24 -6.49 -17.36
CA GLU A 286 1.30 -6.04 -18.37
C GLU A 286 0.56 -4.80 -17.84
N VAL A 287 0.64 -3.70 -18.60
CA VAL A 287 -0.18 -2.50 -18.38
C VAL A 287 -1.03 -2.26 -19.62
N THR A 288 -2.30 -1.96 -19.41
CA THR A 288 -3.20 -1.48 -20.44
C THR A 288 -3.83 -0.16 -20.01
N ALA A 289 -3.97 0.78 -20.95
CA ALA A 289 -4.59 2.08 -20.68
C ALA A 289 -5.20 2.67 -21.95
N GLY A 290 -6.20 3.52 -21.80
CA GLY A 290 -6.67 4.42 -22.84
C GLY A 290 -5.83 5.69 -22.87
N VAL A 291 -5.41 6.16 -24.04
CA VAL A 291 -4.71 7.43 -24.22
C VAL A 291 -5.01 8.00 -25.61
N PHE A 292 -5.17 9.31 -25.73
CA PHE A 292 -5.49 10.01 -26.99
C PHE A 292 -6.64 9.37 -27.78
N GLY A 293 -7.62 8.75 -27.11
CA GLY A 293 -8.77 8.10 -27.73
C GLY A 293 -8.45 6.80 -28.47
N GLY A 294 -7.27 6.22 -28.27
CA GLY A 294 -6.84 4.88 -28.61
C GLY A 294 -6.47 4.08 -27.37
N SER A 295 -5.67 3.04 -27.51
CA SER A 295 -5.20 2.18 -26.42
C SER A 295 -3.68 2.10 -26.38
N MET A 296 -3.12 1.88 -25.19
CA MET A 296 -1.72 1.62 -24.96
C MET A 296 -1.55 0.35 -24.13
N LYS A 297 -0.55 -0.44 -24.48
CA LYS A 297 -0.10 -1.60 -23.70
C LYS A 297 1.38 -1.48 -23.45
N GLY A 298 1.83 -2.00 -22.31
CA GLY A 298 3.24 -1.94 -22.00
C GLY A 298 3.64 -2.88 -20.87
N HIS A 299 4.93 -2.95 -20.64
CA HIS A 299 5.54 -3.60 -19.50
C HIS A 299 6.72 -2.76 -19.03
N GLY A 300 7.16 -2.98 -17.82
CA GLY A 300 8.27 -2.23 -17.25
C GLY A 300 8.77 -2.83 -15.95
N GLN A 301 9.89 -2.30 -15.48
CA GLN A 301 10.52 -2.73 -14.25
C GLN A 301 11.00 -1.50 -13.48
N VAL A 302 10.80 -1.51 -12.17
CA VAL A 302 11.25 -0.46 -11.26
C VAL A 302 12.09 -1.08 -10.16
N ASN A 303 13.31 -0.61 -9.99
CA ASN A 303 14.10 -0.93 -8.81
C ASN A 303 13.72 0.04 -7.70
N LEU A 304 13.14 -0.49 -6.61
CA LEU A 304 12.65 0.33 -5.49
C LEU A 304 13.79 0.89 -4.60
N ASP A 305 15.00 0.35 -4.70
CA ASP A 305 16.14 0.79 -3.89
C ASP A 305 16.73 2.10 -4.45
N ASP A 306 17.07 2.11 -5.74
CA ASP A 306 17.67 3.27 -6.41
C ASP A 306 16.71 4.09 -7.25
N LYS A 307 15.45 3.64 -7.42
CA LYS A 307 14.40 4.29 -8.23
C LYS A 307 14.69 4.30 -9.73
N SER A 308 15.59 3.45 -10.20
CA SER A 308 15.82 3.25 -11.62
C SER A 308 14.65 2.48 -12.23
N TYR A 309 14.31 2.77 -13.49
CA TYR A 309 13.23 2.07 -14.20
C TYR A 309 13.52 1.89 -15.68
N THR A 310 12.85 0.88 -16.26
CA THR A 310 12.71 0.68 -17.71
C THR A 310 11.25 0.42 -18.04
N ALA A 311 10.78 0.90 -19.18
CA ALA A 311 9.43 0.62 -19.66
C ALA A 311 9.36 0.62 -21.20
N ASP A 312 8.68 -0.37 -21.74
CA ASP A 312 8.37 -0.50 -23.16
C ASP A 312 6.85 -0.47 -23.36
N MET A 313 6.38 0.37 -24.27
CA MET A 313 4.96 0.59 -24.52
C MET A 313 4.64 0.59 -26.00
N THR A 314 3.47 0.06 -26.34
CA THR A 314 2.92 0.07 -27.70
C THR A 314 1.55 0.74 -27.68
N GLY A 315 1.41 1.83 -28.40
CA GLY A 315 0.13 2.54 -28.60
C GLY A 315 -0.51 2.11 -29.91
N SER A 316 -1.82 1.93 -29.90
CA SER A 316 -2.58 1.54 -31.07
C SER A 316 -3.81 2.43 -31.26
N GLN A 317 -4.08 2.82 -32.50
CA GLN A 317 -5.24 3.62 -32.89
C GLN A 317 -5.34 4.97 -32.18
N LEU A 318 -4.20 5.55 -31.78
CA LEU A 318 -4.13 6.86 -31.12
C LEU A 318 -4.60 7.94 -32.09
N LYS A 319 -5.52 8.81 -31.69
CA LYS A 319 -5.98 9.92 -32.53
C LYS A 319 -4.88 10.98 -32.66
N GLY A 320 -4.23 11.03 -33.82
CA GLY A 320 -3.11 11.92 -34.08
C GLY A 320 -3.39 13.39 -33.82
N GLY A 321 -4.59 13.85 -34.10
CA GLY A 321 -5.00 15.23 -33.82
C GLY A 321 -5.05 15.56 -32.33
N ILE A 322 -5.44 14.62 -31.50
CA ILE A 322 -5.43 14.78 -30.02
C ILE A 322 -3.98 14.77 -29.53
N ALA A 323 -3.19 13.79 -30.00
CA ALA A 323 -1.78 13.66 -29.59
C ALA A 323 -0.92 14.86 -30.01
N ALA A 324 -1.19 15.45 -31.20
CA ALA A 324 -0.47 16.62 -31.71
C ALA A 324 -1.06 17.96 -31.24
N HIS A 325 -2.14 17.95 -30.46
CA HIS A 325 -2.93 19.15 -30.13
C HIS A 325 -3.35 19.97 -31.39
N ASP A 326 -3.63 19.28 -32.50
CA ASP A 326 -4.01 19.90 -33.77
C ASP A 326 -5.30 19.28 -34.32
N LEU A 327 -6.38 20.03 -34.23
CA LEU A 327 -7.72 19.60 -34.66
C LEU A 327 -7.85 19.36 -36.18
N PHE A 328 -6.91 19.86 -36.99
CA PHE A 328 -6.90 19.70 -38.42
C PHE A 328 -6.21 18.40 -38.87
N LEU A 329 -5.41 17.78 -38.00
CA LEU A 329 -4.81 16.47 -38.23
C LEU A 329 -5.81 15.35 -37.90
N ARG A 330 -6.18 14.57 -38.87
CA ARG A 330 -7.12 13.45 -38.72
C ARG A 330 -6.47 12.17 -39.26
N CYS A 331 -5.90 11.40 -38.35
CA CYS A 331 -5.37 10.07 -38.61
C CYS A 331 -5.33 9.29 -37.30
N ASN A 332 -5.22 7.96 -37.41
CA ASN A 332 -4.85 7.13 -36.27
C ASN A 332 -3.36 6.82 -36.36
N VAL A 333 -2.70 6.82 -35.24
CA VAL A 333 -1.26 6.59 -35.10
C VAL A 333 -1.03 5.38 -34.22
N ASP A 334 -0.15 4.50 -34.66
CA ASP A 334 0.44 3.46 -33.83
C ASP A 334 1.85 3.90 -33.40
N LEU A 335 2.24 3.58 -32.17
CA LEU A 335 3.42 4.11 -31.49
C LEU A 335 4.13 2.99 -30.74
N ASN A 336 5.45 2.90 -30.88
CA ASN A 336 6.32 2.17 -29.96
C ASN A 336 7.13 3.20 -29.15
N LEU A 337 7.20 3.02 -27.85
CA LEU A 337 7.86 3.92 -26.91
C LEU A 337 8.73 3.14 -25.94
N HIS A 338 10.00 3.51 -25.82
CA HIS A 338 10.91 3.03 -24.80
C HIS A 338 11.28 4.16 -23.87
N MET A 339 11.23 3.90 -22.57
CA MET A 339 11.65 4.83 -21.51
C MET A 339 12.57 4.11 -20.54
N GLU A 340 13.67 4.76 -20.18
CA GLU A 340 14.56 4.30 -19.13
C GLU A 340 15.13 5.48 -18.32
N GLU A 341 15.31 5.25 -17.04
CA GLU A 341 16.05 6.16 -16.17
C GLU A 341 16.90 5.33 -15.20
N ASN A 342 18.21 5.50 -15.27
CA ASN A 342 19.15 4.89 -14.34
C ASN A 342 19.68 5.97 -13.40
N LYS A 343 19.26 5.93 -12.15
CA LYS A 343 19.64 6.93 -11.13
C LYS A 343 21.11 6.84 -10.72
N THR A 344 21.69 5.65 -10.79
CA THR A 344 23.10 5.42 -10.44
C THR A 344 24.04 6.04 -11.46
N THR A 345 23.73 5.91 -12.75
CA THR A 345 24.56 6.50 -13.84
C THR A 345 24.09 7.90 -14.26
N GLY A 346 22.89 8.31 -13.82
CA GLY A 346 22.26 9.57 -14.23
C GLY A 346 21.78 9.58 -15.68
N THR A 347 21.71 8.42 -16.33
CA THR A 347 21.20 8.31 -17.72
C THR A 347 19.69 8.32 -17.74
N LYS A 348 19.13 9.04 -18.71
CA LYS A 348 17.71 9.06 -19.00
C LYS A 348 17.51 9.03 -20.51
N ALA A 349 16.71 8.09 -21.00
CA ALA A 349 16.37 7.98 -22.40
C ALA A 349 14.88 7.80 -22.60
N ILE A 350 14.31 8.49 -23.56
CA ILE A 350 12.93 8.33 -24.04
C ILE A 350 13.00 8.39 -25.56
N TYR A 351 12.66 7.31 -26.24
CA TYR A 351 12.67 7.23 -27.68
C TYR A 351 11.65 6.25 -28.20
N GLY A 352 11.34 6.35 -29.50
CA GLY A 352 10.39 5.47 -30.12
C GLY A 352 10.22 5.72 -31.61
N ASP A 353 9.29 5.00 -32.18
CA ASP A 353 8.84 5.15 -33.55
C ASP A 353 7.33 5.23 -33.63
N PHE A 354 6.83 5.84 -34.69
CA PHE A 354 5.42 5.97 -34.91
C PHE A 354 5.08 5.79 -36.37
N GLN A 355 3.88 5.29 -36.62
CA GLN A 355 3.31 5.19 -37.96
C GLN A 355 1.82 5.48 -37.93
N SER A 356 1.29 6.06 -39.00
CA SER A 356 -0.13 6.24 -39.20
C SER A 356 -0.62 5.55 -40.47
N GLY A 357 -1.88 5.16 -40.45
CA GLY A 357 -2.62 4.85 -41.66
C GLY A 357 -2.99 6.10 -42.46
N PRO A 358 -3.87 5.96 -43.48
CA PRO A 358 -4.38 7.08 -44.24
C PRO A 358 -5.07 8.12 -43.36
N GLY A 359 -4.90 9.40 -43.75
CA GLY A 359 -5.45 10.52 -43.00
C GLY A 359 -5.55 11.76 -43.85
N ARG A 360 -5.79 12.91 -43.16
CA ARG A 360 -5.81 14.23 -43.78
C ARG A 360 -5.31 15.29 -42.85
N TYR A 361 -4.68 16.30 -43.40
CA TYR A 361 -4.36 17.55 -42.68
C TYR A 361 -5.13 18.70 -43.37
N HIS A 362 -6.04 19.34 -42.66
CA HIS A 362 -7.10 20.15 -43.27
C HIS A 362 -7.86 19.37 -44.34
N GLN A 363 -7.74 19.81 -45.61
CA GLN A 363 -8.32 19.14 -46.76
C GLN A 363 -7.32 18.31 -47.58
N LEU A 364 -6.04 18.31 -47.16
CA LEU A 364 -4.99 17.62 -47.89
C LEU A 364 -4.87 16.16 -47.40
N PRO A 365 -5.24 15.18 -48.23
CA PRO A 365 -5.17 13.78 -47.83
C PRO A 365 -3.73 13.25 -47.95
N PHE A 366 -3.35 12.33 -47.04
CA PHE A 366 -2.12 11.56 -47.11
C PHE A 366 -2.41 10.06 -46.91
N ARG A 367 -1.45 9.21 -47.27
CA ARG A 367 -1.55 7.74 -47.17
C ARG A 367 -1.01 7.21 -45.86
N GLY A 368 -0.07 7.92 -45.24
CA GLY A 368 0.55 7.60 -43.97
C GLY A 368 1.59 8.61 -43.57
N ILE A 369 1.90 8.62 -42.28
CA ILE A 369 3.02 9.34 -41.71
C ILE A 369 3.81 8.32 -40.90
N SER A 370 5.14 8.32 -41.00
CA SER A 370 6.02 7.50 -40.15
C SER A 370 7.27 8.28 -39.77
N GLY A 371 7.92 7.86 -38.70
CA GLY A 371 9.16 8.46 -38.22
C GLY A 371 9.57 7.90 -36.88
N SER A 372 10.74 8.35 -36.40
CA SER A 372 11.22 8.09 -35.06
C SER A 372 11.33 9.37 -34.25
N PHE A 373 11.34 9.25 -32.94
CA PHE A 373 11.54 10.37 -32.03
C PHE A 373 12.41 9.99 -30.86
N ALA A 374 13.08 10.99 -30.29
CA ALA A 374 13.81 10.88 -29.04
C ALA A 374 13.68 12.18 -28.26
N GLN A 375 13.54 12.07 -26.95
CA GLN A 375 13.48 13.21 -26.04
C GLN A 375 14.86 13.46 -25.43
N ASP A 376 15.31 14.71 -25.47
CA ASP A 376 16.51 15.20 -24.79
C ASP A 376 16.13 16.41 -23.96
N GLY A 377 16.05 16.23 -22.65
CA GLY A 377 15.55 17.22 -21.72
C GLY A 377 14.12 17.68 -22.09
N LYS A 378 13.98 18.96 -22.45
CA LYS A 378 12.69 19.56 -22.89
C LYS A 378 12.51 19.58 -24.41
N THR A 379 13.43 18.96 -25.17
CA THR A 379 13.43 18.93 -26.62
C THR A 379 12.96 17.57 -27.09
N LEU A 380 11.92 17.53 -27.91
CA LEU A 380 11.49 16.34 -28.63
C LEU A 380 12.06 16.41 -30.04
N ASN A 381 12.96 15.49 -30.36
CA ASN A 381 13.64 15.39 -31.67
C ASN A 381 13.00 14.30 -32.50
N PHE A 382 12.61 14.63 -33.75
CA PHE A 382 12.06 13.70 -34.72
C PHE A 382 13.07 13.46 -35.83
N ARG A 383 13.17 12.21 -36.29
CA ARG A 383 14.08 11.79 -37.36
C ARG A 383 13.34 10.95 -38.36
N ASP A 384 13.84 10.97 -39.60
CA ASP A 384 13.36 10.11 -40.69
C ASP A 384 11.85 10.20 -40.90
N VAL A 385 11.29 11.40 -40.73
CA VAL A 385 9.85 11.58 -40.87
C VAL A 385 9.47 11.62 -42.34
N VAL A 386 8.56 10.73 -42.71
CA VAL A 386 8.02 10.61 -44.08
C VAL A 386 6.50 10.74 -44.04
N ILE A 387 5.96 11.64 -44.86
CA ILE A 387 4.55 11.79 -45.12
C ILE A 387 4.28 11.31 -46.53
N SER A 388 3.63 10.16 -46.68
CA SER A 388 3.29 9.57 -47.99
C SER A 388 2.03 10.25 -48.54
N MET A 389 2.20 10.98 -49.65
CA MET A 389 1.14 11.69 -50.33
C MET A 389 0.72 10.98 -51.63
N PHE A 390 -0.38 11.40 -52.25
CA PHE A 390 -0.81 10.85 -53.52
C PHE A 390 0.16 11.18 -54.68
N PHE A 391 0.87 12.29 -54.60
CA PHE A 391 1.80 12.76 -55.60
C PHE A 391 3.25 12.32 -55.35
N GLY A 392 3.58 11.78 -54.20
CA GLY A 392 4.93 11.39 -53.80
C GLY A 392 5.10 11.44 -52.29
N ASP A 393 6.35 11.35 -51.84
CA ASP A 393 6.66 11.40 -50.40
C ASP A 393 7.30 12.75 -50.02
N VAL A 394 6.83 13.31 -48.91
CA VAL A 394 7.42 14.49 -48.29
C VAL A 394 8.19 13.99 -47.07
N SER A 395 9.49 14.24 -47.01
CA SER A 395 10.33 13.77 -45.95
C SER A 395 11.17 14.90 -45.34
N THR A 396 11.52 14.73 -44.07
CA THR A 396 12.53 15.55 -43.38
C THR A 396 13.48 14.64 -42.61
N ASP A 397 14.80 14.92 -42.74
CA ASP A 397 15.81 14.15 -42.04
C ASP A 397 15.68 14.35 -40.53
N ALA A 398 15.40 15.58 -40.09
CA ALA A 398 15.15 15.89 -38.69
C ALA A 398 14.34 17.17 -38.50
N PHE A 399 13.51 17.20 -37.47
CA PHE A 399 12.95 18.41 -36.90
C PHE A 399 12.84 18.26 -35.38
N SER A 400 12.66 19.37 -34.68
CA SER A 400 12.54 19.33 -33.23
C SER A 400 11.38 20.23 -32.75
N ILE A 401 10.81 19.87 -31.62
CA ILE A 401 9.85 20.65 -30.87
C ILE A 401 10.53 21.09 -29.58
N VAL A 402 10.69 22.41 -29.42
CA VAL A 402 11.29 23.02 -28.23
C VAL A 402 10.30 23.99 -27.62
N ASN A 403 9.86 23.73 -26.39
CA ASN A 403 8.84 24.54 -25.70
C ASN A 403 7.58 24.77 -26.57
N GLY A 404 7.09 23.72 -27.22
CA GLY A 404 5.89 23.76 -28.09
C GLY A 404 6.11 24.44 -29.47
N LYS A 405 7.32 24.90 -29.78
CA LYS A 405 7.65 25.51 -31.08
C LYS A 405 8.36 24.52 -31.98
N VAL A 406 7.81 24.30 -33.15
CA VAL A 406 8.40 23.42 -34.18
C VAL A 406 9.53 24.12 -34.90
N LYS A 407 10.69 23.46 -34.96
CA LYS A 407 11.87 23.90 -35.74
C LYS A 407 12.13 22.84 -36.83
N ILE A 408 11.80 23.16 -38.06
CA ILE A 408 12.02 22.27 -39.22
C ILE A 408 13.24 22.78 -39.99
N GLY A 409 14.13 21.86 -40.38
CA GLY A 409 15.31 22.17 -41.17
C GLY A 409 14.93 22.35 -42.65
N SER A 410 14.86 21.26 -43.40
CA SER A 410 14.47 21.24 -44.80
C SER A 410 13.48 20.14 -45.05
N LEU A 411 12.59 20.32 -46.03
CA LEU A 411 11.68 19.31 -46.53
C LEU A 411 12.16 18.83 -47.89
N ASN A 412 12.20 17.53 -48.09
CA ASN A 412 12.50 16.89 -49.36
C ASN A 412 11.19 16.33 -49.94
N ILE A 413 10.92 16.62 -51.22
CA ILE A 413 9.73 16.13 -51.89
C ILE A 413 10.21 15.20 -53.01
N ASN A 414 9.86 13.92 -52.95
CA ASN A 414 10.14 12.92 -53.96
C ASN A 414 8.84 12.61 -54.72
N TYR A 415 8.70 13.14 -55.91
CA TYR A 415 7.51 12.92 -56.77
C TYR A 415 7.52 11.51 -57.36
N LYS A 416 6.34 10.94 -57.62
CA LYS A 416 6.19 9.63 -58.28
C LYS A 416 6.78 9.57 -59.69
N ASN A 417 6.94 10.70 -60.35
CA ASN A 417 7.55 10.78 -61.68
C ASN A 417 9.09 10.86 -61.65
N GLY A 418 9.71 10.60 -60.47
CA GLY A 418 11.15 10.64 -60.30
C GLY A 418 11.76 12.01 -60.08
N LYS A 419 10.99 13.09 -60.16
CA LYS A 419 11.46 14.44 -59.86
C LYS A 419 11.67 14.60 -58.36
N ARG A 420 12.64 15.42 -57.96
CA ARG A 420 12.95 15.75 -56.58
C ARG A 420 12.96 17.27 -56.40
N SER A 421 12.48 17.76 -55.32
CA SER A 421 12.61 19.13 -54.87
C SER A 421 12.92 19.23 -53.40
N ARG A 422 13.68 20.26 -53.02
CA ARG A 422 14.00 20.54 -51.62
C ARG A 422 13.43 21.89 -51.26
N TRP A 423 12.71 21.96 -50.14
CA TRP A 423 12.14 23.18 -49.65
C TRP A 423 12.91 23.64 -48.39
N GLY A 424 13.58 24.77 -48.46
CA GLY A 424 14.30 25.40 -47.35
C GLY A 424 13.90 26.86 -47.17
N LYS A 425 14.71 27.64 -46.46
CA LYS A 425 14.43 29.07 -46.16
C LYS A 425 14.20 29.98 -47.35
N GLY A 426 14.48 29.52 -48.60
CA GLY A 426 14.31 30.26 -49.85
C GLY A 426 13.20 29.72 -50.78
N GLY A 427 12.31 28.84 -50.31
CA GLY A 427 11.27 28.18 -51.14
C GLY A 427 11.74 26.90 -51.80
N PRO A 428 10.91 26.28 -52.68
CA PRO A 428 11.24 25.01 -53.33
C PRO A 428 12.38 25.19 -54.34
N GLN A 429 13.44 24.38 -54.19
CA GLN A 429 14.54 24.29 -55.13
C GLN A 429 14.58 22.90 -55.73
N PRO A 430 14.73 22.77 -57.07
CA PRO A 430 14.91 21.45 -57.70
C PRO A 430 16.23 20.82 -57.23
N VAL A 431 16.19 19.56 -56.89
CA VAL A 431 17.38 18.74 -56.62
C VAL A 431 17.71 17.95 -57.87
N PRO A 432 18.92 17.99 -58.37
CA PRO A 432 19.31 17.30 -59.62
C PRO A 432 19.17 15.77 -59.53
#